data_eb8af3bfaf4d1b88dad865fe68f30b2f
#
_entry.id   eb8af3bfaf4d1b88dad865fe68f30b2f
#
_cell.length_a   1.000
_cell.length_b   1.000
_cell.length_c   1.000
_cell.angle_alpha   90.00
_cell.angle_beta   90.00
_cell.angle_gamma   90.00
#
_symmetry.space_group_name_H-M   'P 1'
#
loop_
_entity.id
_entity.type
_entity.pdbx_description
1 polymer ?
#
loop_
_entity_poly.entity_id
_entity_poly.type
_entity_poly.pdbx_seq_one_letter_code
_entity_poly.pdbx_strand_id
1 'polypeptide(L)'
;MKLKLSAKSIFIILIVLIITMLTFNYINRNNQLNSQKIQDIDPSKEGKTVGVNIEQNQPNGEKIKITADLMEENKEEKFIKLINPITEIIKKNNITKITSNYGYIMNNYSKFKLDNNVNIYNIKKKFALKTEMLLGMFDTGDMYTNSPVKIKIRNSKIQGSSLSLKNYGEYIKVFGKAKLTID
;
A
#
# COMPACT_ATOMS: atom_id res chain seq x y z
N MET A 1 -2.87 41.39 39.21
CA MET A 1 -2.88 42.16 37.94
C MET A 1 -4.17 41.81 37.22
N LYS A 2 -5.20 42.65 37.20
CA LYS A 2 -6.49 42.41 36.53
C LYS A 2 -6.37 42.92 35.08
N LEU A 3 -6.25 42.04 34.12
CA LEU A 3 -6.31 42.39 32.70
C LEU A 3 -7.75 42.84 32.37
N LYS A 4 -7.95 44.13 32.16
CA LYS A 4 -9.18 44.66 31.55
C LYS A 4 -9.12 44.45 30.05
N LEU A 5 -9.66 43.33 29.55
CA LEU A 5 -9.87 43.17 28.11
C LEU A 5 -10.96 44.15 27.65
N SER A 6 -10.66 44.94 26.62
CA SER A 6 -11.66 45.77 25.97
C SER A 6 -12.66 44.90 25.17
N ALA A 7 -13.91 45.34 25.05
CA ALA A 7 -14.94 44.64 24.30
C ALA A 7 -14.48 44.32 22.85
N LYS A 8 -13.67 45.19 22.26
CA LYS A 8 -13.06 44.97 20.91
C LYS A 8 -12.09 43.80 20.92
N SER A 9 -11.26 43.63 21.96
CA SER A 9 -10.31 42.51 22.07
C SER A 9 -11.03 41.17 22.24
N ILE A 10 -12.14 41.15 22.99
CA ILE A 10 -12.96 39.94 23.17
C ILE A 10 -13.58 39.52 21.82
N PHE A 11 -14.09 40.50 21.06
CA PHE A 11 -14.70 40.24 19.74
C PHE A 11 -13.67 39.68 18.71
N ILE A 12 -12.44 40.18 18.69
CA ILE A 12 -11.37 39.69 17.84
C ILE A 12 -10.98 38.23 18.22
N ILE A 13 -10.86 37.92 19.51
CA ILE A 13 -10.57 36.58 20.02
C ILE A 13 -11.67 35.59 19.57
N LEU A 14 -12.92 36.00 19.64
CA LEU A 14 -14.07 35.18 19.29
C LEU A 14 -14.10 34.88 17.78
N ILE A 15 -13.76 35.86 16.93
CA ILE A 15 -13.62 35.69 15.48
C ILE A 15 -12.48 34.71 15.14
N VAL A 16 -11.32 34.83 15.78
CA VAL A 16 -10.19 33.94 15.59
C VAL A 16 -10.56 32.51 15.97
N LEU A 17 -11.30 32.34 17.09
CA LEU A 17 -11.75 31.02 17.56
C LEU A 17 -12.76 30.35 16.58
N ILE A 18 -13.66 31.14 15.99
CA ILE A 18 -14.59 30.66 14.97
C ILE A 18 -13.85 30.25 13.70
N ILE A 19 -12.87 31.04 13.24
CA ILE A 19 -12.07 30.73 12.05
C ILE A 19 -11.25 29.45 12.27
N THR A 20 -10.62 29.28 13.43
CA THR A 20 -9.86 28.06 13.74
C THR A 20 -10.77 26.83 13.83
N MET A 21 -11.97 26.96 14.36
CA MET A 21 -12.94 25.86 14.42
C MET A 21 -13.47 25.47 13.04
N LEU A 22 -13.69 26.46 12.16
CA LEU A 22 -14.11 26.22 10.77
C LEU A 22 -12.99 25.57 9.94
N THR A 23 -11.74 26.02 10.09
CA THR A 23 -10.59 25.42 9.40
C THR A 23 -10.31 24.01 9.89
N PHE A 24 -10.43 23.75 11.19
CA PHE A 24 -10.29 22.41 11.76
C PHE A 24 -11.37 21.46 11.24
N ASN A 25 -12.63 21.90 11.20
CA ASN A 25 -13.73 21.11 10.63
C ASN A 25 -13.58 20.88 9.12
N TYR A 26 -13.05 21.86 8.38
CA TYR A 26 -12.79 21.73 6.94
C TYR A 26 -11.67 20.71 6.67
N ILE A 27 -10.58 20.77 7.44
CA ILE A 27 -9.46 19.81 7.34
C ILE A 27 -9.91 18.39 7.73
N ASN A 28 -10.69 18.25 8.80
CA ASN A 28 -11.22 16.95 9.24
C ASN A 28 -12.23 16.37 8.24
N ARG A 29 -13.06 17.20 7.61
CA ARG A 29 -13.97 16.77 6.54
C ARG A 29 -13.23 16.32 5.28
N ASN A 30 -12.17 17.03 4.88
CA ASN A 30 -11.34 16.63 3.74
C ASN A 30 -10.55 15.34 4.01
N ASN A 31 -10.12 15.11 5.24
CA ASN A 31 -9.45 13.87 5.63
C ASN A 31 -10.42 12.67 5.68
N GLN A 32 -11.71 12.90 5.97
CA GLN A 32 -12.74 11.85 5.90
C GLN A 32 -13.24 11.58 4.46
N LEU A 33 -13.21 12.57 3.57
CA LEU A 33 -13.61 12.39 2.16
C LEU A 33 -12.55 11.68 1.31
N ASN A 34 -11.29 11.66 1.74
CA ASN A 34 -10.21 10.89 1.11
C ASN A 34 -10.09 9.44 1.60
N SER A 35 -10.84 9.07 2.65
CA SER A 35 -10.99 7.71 3.13
C SER A 35 -12.39 7.24 2.72
N GLN A 36 -12.47 6.34 1.74
CA GLN A 36 -13.68 5.65 1.32
C GLN A 36 -14.50 6.32 0.18
N LYS A 37 -14.14 6.04 -1.05
CA LYS A 37 -15.12 5.54 -2.01
C LYS A 37 -15.14 4.01 -1.93
N ILE A 38 -15.72 3.51 -0.88
CA ILE A 38 -16.26 2.15 -0.85
C ILE A 38 -17.61 2.28 -1.53
N GLN A 39 -17.74 1.74 -2.73
CA GLN A 39 -19.04 1.54 -3.35
C GLN A 39 -19.90 0.66 -2.43
N ASP A 40 -21.18 1.00 -2.30
CA ASP A 40 -22.19 0.30 -1.52
C ASP A 40 -22.06 -1.21 -1.61
N ILE A 41 -21.67 -1.83 -0.50
CA ILE A 41 -21.60 -3.28 -0.34
C ILE A 41 -22.88 -3.68 0.38
N ASP A 42 -23.67 -4.55 -0.24
CA ASP A 42 -24.78 -5.21 0.42
C ASP A 42 -24.26 -6.09 1.59
N PRO A 43 -24.56 -5.76 2.85
CA PRO A 43 -23.97 -6.42 4.03
C PRO A 43 -24.51 -7.84 4.27
N SER A 44 -25.31 -8.40 3.39
CA SER A 44 -26.08 -9.64 3.63
C SER A 44 -25.40 -10.93 3.21
N LYS A 45 -24.16 -10.92 2.65
CA LYS A 45 -23.46 -12.14 2.24
C LYS A 45 -22.03 -12.20 2.77
N GLU A 46 -21.86 -12.81 3.95
CA GLU A 46 -20.65 -13.50 4.42
C GLU A 46 -19.31 -12.85 4.02
N GLY A 47 -19.04 -11.58 4.39
CA GLY A 47 -17.71 -10.99 4.27
C GLY A 47 -17.02 -11.08 2.89
N LYS A 48 -17.78 -11.33 1.80
CA LYS A 48 -17.25 -11.48 0.45
C LYS A 48 -17.63 -10.30 -0.42
N THR A 49 -16.64 -9.71 -1.09
CA THR A 49 -16.83 -8.58 -2.02
C THR A 49 -16.20 -8.90 -3.37
N VAL A 50 -16.97 -8.73 -4.43
CA VAL A 50 -16.53 -8.96 -5.83
C VAL A 50 -16.09 -7.64 -6.45
N GLY A 51 -15.02 -7.68 -7.25
CA GLY A 51 -14.57 -6.50 -8.00
C GLY A 51 -13.97 -5.40 -7.12
N VAL A 52 -13.05 -5.77 -6.25
CA VAL A 52 -12.43 -4.87 -5.26
C VAL A 52 -11.50 -3.84 -5.92
N ASN A 53 -11.61 -2.59 -5.47
CA ASN A 53 -10.69 -1.51 -5.82
C ASN A 53 -10.36 -0.69 -4.56
N ILE A 54 -9.12 -0.78 -4.10
CA ILE A 54 -8.61 -0.07 -2.92
C ILE A 54 -7.54 0.92 -3.40
N GLU A 55 -7.65 2.18 -3.01
CA GLU A 55 -6.65 3.20 -3.32
C GLU A 55 -6.16 3.84 -2.02
N GLN A 56 -4.84 3.96 -1.88
CA GLN A 56 -4.19 4.58 -0.74
C GLN A 56 -3.10 5.55 -1.21
N ASN A 57 -3.15 6.78 -0.73
CA ASN A 57 -2.08 7.75 -0.92
C ASN A 57 -1.11 7.68 0.25
N GLN A 58 0.17 7.55 -0.05
CA GLN A 58 1.25 7.52 0.95
C GLN A 58 1.79 8.92 1.21
N PRO A 59 2.31 9.21 2.42
CA PRO A 59 2.89 10.51 2.76
C PRO A 59 4.08 10.92 1.87
N ASN A 60 4.78 9.95 1.29
CA ASN A 60 5.92 10.14 0.37
C ASN A 60 5.49 10.48 -1.08
N GLY A 61 4.18 10.71 -1.32
CA GLY A 61 3.61 11.01 -2.63
C GLY A 61 3.45 9.79 -3.55
N GLU A 62 3.58 8.58 -3.02
CA GLU A 62 3.25 7.35 -3.73
C GLU A 62 1.75 7.07 -3.62
N LYS A 63 1.16 6.53 -4.68
CA LYS A 63 -0.20 6.02 -4.70
C LYS A 63 -0.16 4.52 -4.87
N ILE A 64 -0.81 3.80 -3.96
CA ILE A 64 -0.99 2.34 -4.05
C ILE A 64 -2.42 2.09 -4.48
N LYS A 65 -2.58 1.32 -5.56
CA LYS A 65 -3.88 0.86 -6.04
C LYS A 65 -3.88 -0.67 -6.02
N ILE A 66 -4.88 -1.26 -5.36
CA ILE A 66 -5.06 -2.72 -5.28
C ILE A 66 -6.40 -3.04 -5.90
N THR A 67 -6.42 -3.91 -6.91
CA THR A 67 -7.64 -4.50 -7.46
C THR A 67 -7.59 -6.01 -7.26
N ALA A 68 -8.75 -6.65 -7.06
CA ALA A 68 -8.87 -8.09 -6.93
C ALA A 68 -10.23 -8.56 -7.46
N ASP A 69 -10.30 -9.82 -7.90
CA ASP A 69 -11.55 -10.42 -8.36
C ASP A 69 -12.52 -10.62 -7.20
N LEU A 70 -11.99 -11.02 -6.04
CA LEU A 70 -12.75 -11.30 -4.82
C LEU A 70 -11.94 -10.91 -3.58
N MET A 71 -12.63 -10.39 -2.58
CA MET A 71 -12.15 -10.15 -1.23
C MET A 71 -12.97 -10.97 -0.23
N GLU A 72 -12.32 -11.68 0.64
CA GLU A 72 -12.92 -12.43 1.75
C GLU A 72 -12.32 -11.91 3.07
N GLU A 73 -13.15 -11.39 3.97
CA GLU A 73 -12.73 -10.97 5.29
C GLU A 73 -12.89 -12.12 6.30
N ASN A 74 -11.78 -12.52 6.94
CA ASN A 74 -11.81 -13.43 8.07
C ASN A 74 -11.69 -12.63 9.37
N LYS A 75 -12.83 -12.43 10.05
CA LYS A 75 -12.89 -11.65 11.30
C LYS A 75 -12.26 -12.36 12.49
N GLU A 76 -12.29 -13.68 12.50
CA GLU A 76 -11.70 -14.50 13.58
C GLU A 76 -10.18 -14.44 13.54
N GLU A 77 -9.58 -14.66 12.38
CA GLU A 77 -8.13 -14.66 12.17
C GLU A 77 -7.58 -13.27 11.83
N LYS A 78 -8.44 -12.26 11.71
CA LYS A 78 -8.10 -10.85 11.48
C LYS A 78 -7.23 -10.64 10.24
N PHE A 79 -7.60 -11.26 9.13
CA PHE A 79 -6.98 -11.00 7.83
C PHE A 79 -8.03 -10.80 6.73
N ILE A 80 -7.61 -10.16 5.66
CA ILE A 80 -8.36 -10.07 4.42
C ILE A 80 -7.63 -10.90 3.38
N LYS A 81 -8.34 -11.83 2.73
CA LYS A 81 -7.85 -12.60 1.61
C LYS A 81 -8.32 -11.98 0.30
N LEU A 82 -7.43 -11.84 -0.65
CA LEU A 82 -7.67 -11.34 -2.00
C LEU A 82 -7.41 -12.45 -3.01
N ILE A 83 -8.26 -12.59 -4.00
CA ILE A 83 -8.10 -13.54 -5.11
C ILE A 83 -7.72 -12.76 -6.36
N ASN A 84 -6.66 -13.20 -7.04
CA ASN A 84 -6.04 -12.55 -8.20
C ASN A 84 -5.74 -11.06 -7.97
N PRO A 85 -5.07 -10.68 -6.87
CA PRO A 85 -4.77 -9.28 -6.63
C PRO A 85 -3.78 -8.72 -7.65
N ILE A 86 -4.05 -7.51 -8.07
CA ILE A 86 -3.14 -6.67 -8.85
C ILE A 86 -2.88 -5.41 -8.03
N THR A 87 -1.62 -5.20 -7.66
CA THR A 87 -1.19 -3.99 -6.96
C THR A 87 -0.36 -3.12 -7.88
N GLU A 88 -0.70 -1.85 -8.00
CA GLU A 88 0.07 -0.84 -8.72
C GLU A 88 0.60 0.19 -7.73
N ILE A 89 1.93 0.32 -7.66
CA ILE A 89 2.61 1.38 -6.90
C ILE A 89 3.02 2.44 -7.89
N ILE A 90 2.40 3.60 -7.77
CA ILE A 90 2.56 4.73 -8.69
C ILE A 90 3.35 5.82 -7.99
N LYS A 91 4.53 6.15 -8.53
CA LYS A 91 5.39 7.24 -8.03
C LYS A 91 5.79 8.14 -9.19
N LYS A 92 5.23 9.35 -9.24
CA LYS A 92 5.40 10.23 -10.40
C LYS A 92 4.97 9.50 -11.70
N ASN A 93 5.84 9.40 -12.68
CA ASN A 93 5.59 8.69 -13.94
C ASN A 93 6.15 7.27 -13.96
N ASN A 94 6.29 6.62 -12.81
CA ASN A 94 6.83 5.27 -12.70
C ASN A 94 5.80 4.35 -12.03
N ILE A 95 5.48 3.24 -12.66
CA ILE A 95 4.51 2.27 -12.18
C ILE A 95 5.24 0.94 -11.94
N THR A 96 5.11 0.45 -10.71
CA THR A 96 5.49 -0.93 -10.36
C THR A 96 4.20 -1.73 -10.20
N LYS A 97 4.06 -2.79 -10.98
CA LYS A 97 2.91 -3.70 -10.92
C LYS A 97 3.31 -5.00 -10.24
N ILE A 98 2.48 -5.44 -9.31
CA ILE A 98 2.64 -6.69 -8.55
C ILE A 98 1.38 -7.53 -8.76
N THR A 99 1.54 -8.80 -9.08
CA THR A 99 0.43 -9.74 -9.25
C THR A 99 0.72 -11.05 -8.52
N SER A 100 -0.32 -11.73 -8.07
CA SER A 100 -0.27 -13.08 -7.51
C SER A 100 -1.62 -13.77 -7.64
N ASN A 101 -1.70 -15.08 -7.37
CA ASN A 101 -2.98 -15.76 -7.34
C ASN A 101 -3.76 -15.44 -6.05
N TYR A 102 -3.04 -15.29 -4.93
CA TYR A 102 -3.63 -14.94 -3.63
C TYR A 102 -2.86 -13.81 -2.96
N GLY A 103 -3.59 -12.96 -2.25
CA GLY A 103 -3.06 -11.93 -1.38
C GLY A 103 -3.70 -12.01 0.01
N TYR A 104 -2.95 -11.68 1.05
CA TYR A 104 -3.44 -11.61 2.42
C TYR A 104 -2.99 -10.30 3.02
N ILE A 105 -3.92 -9.54 3.59
CA ILE A 105 -3.65 -8.32 4.35
C ILE A 105 -3.89 -8.63 5.82
N MET A 106 -2.90 -8.38 6.66
CA MET A 106 -2.85 -8.82 8.04
C MET A 106 -2.45 -7.67 8.97
N ASN A 107 -2.58 -7.89 10.30
CA ASN A 107 -2.13 -6.97 11.34
C ASN A 107 -2.62 -5.54 11.14
N ASN A 108 -3.94 -5.36 11.06
CA ASN A 108 -4.57 -4.05 10.88
C ASN A 108 -3.97 -3.28 9.69
N TYR A 109 -3.85 -3.95 8.55
CA TYR A 109 -3.35 -3.39 7.28
C TYR A 109 -1.87 -2.97 7.29
N SER A 110 -1.07 -3.46 8.24
CA SER A 110 0.36 -3.14 8.27
C SER A 110 1.23 -4.12 7.49
N LYS A 111 0.78 -5.38 7.33
CA LYS A 111 1.52 -6.45 6.65
C LYS A 111 0.72 -7.08 5.53
N PHE A 112 1.42 -7.56 4.52
CA PHE A 112 0.81 -8.37 3.46
C PHE A 112 1.63 -9.61 3.16
N LYS A 113 0.94 -10.64 2.66
CA LYS A 113 1.51 -11.83 2.04
C LYS A 113 0.92 -11.97 0.65
N LEU A 114 1.76 -12.19 -0.35
CA LEU A 114 1.37 -12.62 -1.68
C LEU A 114 1.79 -14.06 -1.85
N ASP A 115 0.94 -14.87 -2.46
CA ASP A 115 1.13 -16.31 -2.54
C ASP A 115 0.73 -16.84 -3.91
N ASN A 116 1.50 -17.80 -4.39
CA ASN A 116 1.39 -18.43 -5.70
C ASN A 116 1.58 -17.46 -6.87
N ASN A 117 2.57 -17.75 -7.70
CA ASN A 117 2.84 -17.06 -8.96
C ASN A 117 3.02 -15.54 -8.78
N VAL A 118 3.83 -15.14 -7.81
CA VAL A 118 4.11 -13.73 -7.54
C VAL A 118 5.00 -13.15 -8.61
N ASN A 119 4.53 -12.09 -9.28
CA ASN A 119 5.28 -11.37 -10.30
C ASN A 119 5.32 -9.89 -9.94
N ILE A 120 6.51 -9.30 -9.96
CA ILE A 120 6.72 -7.85 -9.84
C ILE A 120 7.39 -7.39 -11.12
N TYR A 121 6.89 -6.33 -11.72
CA TYR A 121 7.61 -5.70 -12.80
C TYR A 121 7.42 -4.19 -12.87
N ASN A 122 8.47 -3.54 -13.39
CA ASN A 122 8.54 -2.11 -13.58
C ASN A 122 9.13 -1.83 -14.96
N ILE A 123 8.30 -1.33 -15.86
CA ILE A 123 8.68 -1.12 -17.27
C ILE A 123 9.82 -0.10 -17.37
N LYS A 124 9.72 1.02 -16.66
CA LYS A 124 10.69 2.11 -16.73
C LYS A 124 12.07 1.69 -16.23
N LYS A 125 12.13 0.89 -15.17
CA LYS A 125 13.37 0.33 -14.62
C LYS A 125 13.85 -0.90 -15.37
N LYS A 126 13.09 -1.44 -16.34
CA LYS A 126 13.32 -2.72 -17.00
C LYS A 126 13.59 -3.84 -16.00
N PHE A 127 12.75 -3.87 -14.96
CA PHE A 127 12.84 -4.79 -13.83
C PHE A 127 11.69 -5.78 -13.86
N ALA A 128 11.99 -7.06 -13.70
CA ALA A 128 11.00 -8.11 -13.47
C ALA A 128 11.52 -9.09 -12.42
N LEU A 129 10.64 -9.51 -11.50
CA LEU A 129 10.91 -10.52 -10.47
C LEU A 129 9.79 -11.54 -10.47
N LYS A 130 10.15 -12.82 -10.33
CA LYS A 130 9.21 -13.93 -10.14
C LYS A 130 9.61 -14.74 -8.92
N THR A 131 8.62 -15.11 -8.12
CA THR A 131 8.76 -16.00 -6.95
C THR A 131 7.41 -16.63 -6.62
N GLU A 132 7.39 -17.62 -5.73
CA GLU A 132 6.13 -18.26 -5.32
C GLU A 132 5.45 -17.54 -4.16
N MET A 133 6.22 -16.86 -3.31
CA MET A 133 5.68 -16.16 -2.13
C MET A 133 6.45 -14.86 -1.91
N LEU A 134 5.76 -13.84 -1.39
CA LEU A 134 6.38 -12.58 -0.97
C LEU A 134 5.66 -12.07 0.27
N LEU A 135 6.41 -11.72 1.29
CA LEU A 135 5.94 -11.07 2.50
C LEU A 135 6.39 -9.61 2.49
N GLY A 136 5.58 -8.71 3.02
CA GLY A 136 5.96 -7.30 3.05
C GLY A 136 5.22 -6.48 4.09
N MET A 137 5.69 -5.24 4.27
CA MET A 137 5.13 -4.22 5.15
C MET A 137 4.73 -3.00 4.31
N PHE A 138 3.52 -2.49 4.53
CA PHE A 138 2.99 -1.35 3.77
C PHE A 138 3.65 -0.03 4.15
N ASP A 139 4.04 0.13 5.40
CA ASP A 139 4.63 1.36 5.95
C ASP A 139 6.06 1.62 5.46
N THR A 140 6.89 0.60 5.47
CA THR A 140 8.31 0.70 5.08
C THR A 140 8.56 0.32 3.61
N GLY A 141 7.61 -0.39 2.98
CA GLY A 141 7.81 -0.97 1.66
C GLY A 141 8.87 -2.07 1.62
N ASP A 142 9.24 -2.61 2.79
CA ASP A 142 10.17 -3.73 2.89
C ASP A 142 9.45 -5.02 2.51
N MET A 143 10.10 -5.82 1.66
CA MET A 143 9.57 -7.11 1.21
C MET A 143 10.64 -8.18 1.28
N TYR A 144 10.25 -9.42 1.55
CA TYR A 144 11.17 -10.55 1.57
C TYR A 144 10.50 -11.85 1.16
N THR A 145 11.30 -12.77 0.66
CA THR A 145 10.88 -14.14 0.37
C THR A 145 11.99 -15.14 0.69
N ASN A 146 11.59 -16.29 1.20
CA ASN A 146 12.45 -17.47 1.35
C ASN A 146 12.24 -18.48 0.20
N SER A 147 11.41 -18.15 -0.79
CA SER A 147 11.23 -18.96 -1.99
C SER A 147 12.26 -18.58 -3.06
N PRO A 148 12.60 -19.50 -3.97
CA PRO A 148 13.49 -19.21 -5.09
C PRO A 148 13.01 -18.02 -5.92
N VAL A 149 13.94 -17.19 -6.35
CA VAL A 149 13.68 -15.99 -7.14
C VAL A 149 14.35 -16.03 -8.49
N LYS A 150 13.66 -15.48 -9.49
CA LYS A 150 14.19 -15.16 -10.80
C LYS A 150 14.00 -13.68 -11.07
N ILE A 151 15.09 -12.94 -11.23
CA ILE A 151 15.08 -11.50 -11.45
C ILE A 151 15.69 -11.21 -12.82
N LYS A 152 15.04 -10.32 -13.57
CA LYS A 152 15.60 -9.72 -14.80
C LYS A 152 15.70 -8.21 -14.58
N ILE A 153 16.91 -7.68 -14.78
CA ILE A 153 17.19 -6.23 -14.71
C ILE A 153 17.95 -5.87 -15.98
N ARG A 154 17.31 -5.12 -16.86
CA ARG A 154 17.88 -4.76 -18.18
C ARG A 154 18.29 -6.05 -18.94
N ASN A 155 19.60 -6.22 -19.17
CA ASN A 155 20.18 -7.37 -19.87
C ASN A 155 20.73 -8.44 -18.90
N SER A 156 20.53 -8.29 -17.60
CA SER A 156 21.06 -9.23 -16.61
C SER A 156 19.95 -10.07 -16.00
N LYS A 157 20.23 -11.35 -15.77
CA LYS A 157 19.36 -12.32 -15.11
C LYS A 157 20.03 -12.77 -13.81
N ILE A 158 19.30 -12.73 -12.71
CA ILE A 158 19.75 -13.17 -11.39
C ILE A 158 18.79 -14.25 -10.90
N GLN A 159 19.35 -15.33 -10.40
CA GLN A 159 18.61 -16.39 -9.71
C GLN A 159 19.16 -16.51 -8.30
N GLY A 160 18.30 -16.82 -7.32
CA GLY A 160 18.72 -17.01 -5.94
C GLY A 160 17.70 -17.83 -5.15
N SER A 161 18.08 -18.24 -3.94
CA SER A 161 17.21 -19.03 -3.07
C SER A 161 16.24 -18.19 -2.26
N SER A 162 16.60 -16.93 -2.00
CA SER A 162 15.76 -15.98 -1.25
C SER A 162 16.13 -14.54 -1.63
N LEU A 163 15.27 -13.60 -1.18
CA LEU A 163 15.40 -12.18 -1.54
C LEU A 163 14.93 -11.29 -0.40
N SER A 164 15.58 -10.15 -0.25
CA SER A 164 15.08 -9.00 0.50
C SER A 164 15.09 -7.76 -0.38
N LEU A 165 13.97 -7.07 -0.40
CA LEU A 165 13.78 -5.76 -1.00
C LEU A 165 13.58 -4.74 0.12
N LYS A 166 14.20 -3.58 0.02
CA LYS A 166 14.03 -2.48 0.96
C LYS A 166 13.54 -1.24 0.26
N ASN A 167 12.75 -0.42 0.95
CA ASN A 167 12.23 0.85 0.44
C ASN A 167 11.56 0.67 -0.94
N TYR A 168 10.53 -0.17 -1.02
CA TYR A 168 9.79 -0.43 -2.28
C TYR A 168 10.69 -0.88 -3.44
N GLY A 169 11.79 -1.60 -3.13
CA GLY A 169 12.72 -2.15 -4.13
C GLY A 169 13.81 -1.18 -4.59
N GLU A 170 14.14 -0.17 -3.80
CA GLU A 170 15.34 0.66 -4.03
C GLU A 170 16.61 -0.16 -3.81
N TYR A 171 16.61 -1.03 -2.81
CA TYR A 171 17.70 -1.95 -2.51
C TYR A 171 17.24 -3.38 -2.66
N ILE A 172 18.04 -4.18 -3.39
CA ILE A 172 17.75 -5.58 -3.69
C ILE A 172 18.93 -6.40 -3.17
N LYS A 173 18.66 -7.36 -2.28
CA LYS A 173 19.66 -8.31 -1.77
C LYS A 173 19.17 -9.73 -2.02
N VAL A 174 19.93 -10.48 -2.81
CA VAL A 174 19.68 -11.88 -3.14
C VAL A 174 20.59 -12.76 -2.30
N PHE A 175 20.04 -13.84 -1.74
CA PHE A 175 20.78 -14.74 -0.85
C PHE A 175 20.77 -16.16 -1.40
N GLY A 176 21.69 -16.98 -0.83
CA GLY A 176 21.89 -18.36 -1.20
C GLY A 176 22.76 -18.52 -2.45
N LYS A 177 22.57 -19.63 -3.18
CA LYS A 177 23.33 -19.90 -4.42
C LYS A 177 22.85 -18.92 -5.51
N ALA A 178 23.40 -17.70 -5.50
CA ALA A 178 23.07 -16.69 -6.50
C ALA A 178 23.86 -16.93 -7.80
N LYS A 179 23.13 -16.95 -8.94
CA LYS A 179 23.71 -17.01 -10.29
C LYS A 179 23.37 -15.74 -11.03
N LEU A 180 24.39 -15.02 -11.50
CA LEU A 180 24.25 -13.86 -12.39
C LEU A 180 24.60 -14.27 -13.81
N THR A 181 23.75 -13.95 -14.77
CA THR A 181 24.02 -14.07 -16.21
C THR A 181 23.81 -12.70 -16.84
N ILE A 182 24.76 -12.28 -17.66
CA ILE A 182 24.72 -11.02 -18.43
C ILE A 182 24.62 -11.43 -19.90
N ASP A 183 23.51 -11.00 -20.55
CA ASP A 183 23.26 -11.24 -21.97
C ASP A 183 23.81 -10.10 -22.83
#